data_7cc6ebb07634b238bfab053e4c774fca
#
_entry.id   7cc6ebb07634b238bfab053e4c774fca
#
_cell.length_a   1.000
_cell.length_b   1.000
_cell.length_c   1.000
_cell.angle_alpha   90.00
_cell.angle_beta   90.00
_cell.angle_gamma   90.00
#
_symmetry.space_group_name_H-M   'P 1'
#
loop_
_entity.id
_entity.type
_entity.pdbx_description
1 polymer ?
#
loop_
_entity_poly.entity_id
_entity_poly.type
_entity_poly.pdbx_seq_one_letter_code
_entity_poly.pdbx_strand_id
1 'polypeptide(L)'
;YELDKESGALVVDRFLYTSMRYPGYYGFIPHTLSDDGDPCDVIVANTRAIAPGAVMNCRVVGVLLMEDEAGQDEKIVAVPNSKLTSNYDSVRDYTDLGLQTLKKIEHFFEHYKDLEPNKWVKVVRWGDSAEAKKLILQGIERAKKAKADAVAAADEAAKPAPAPKAAAKPAAKAPAAKAKVAGKK
;
A
#
# COMPACT_ATOMS: atom_id res chain seq x y z
N TYR A 1 9.87 -11.20 5.92
CA TYR A 1 8.78 -11.82 5.14
C TYR A 1 7.79 -10.76 4.70
N GLU A 2 7.31 -10.89 3.48
CA GLU A 2 6.27 -10.05 2.91
C GLU A 2 5.17 -10.92 2.30
N LEU A 3 3.93 -10.48 2.41
CA LEU A 3 2.81 -11.10 1.70
C LEU A 3 2.71 -10.48 0.31
N ASP A 4 3.02 -11.26 -0.72
CA ASP A 4 2.71 -10.86 -2.09
C ASP A 4 1.19 -10.82 -2.27
N LYS A 5 0.67 -9.61 -2.47
CA LYS A 5 -0.78 -9.34 -2.50
C LYS A 5 -1.47 -9.94 -3.72
N GLU A 6 -0.73 -10.18 -4.79
CA GLU A 6 -1.25 -10.71 -6.06
C GLU A 6 -1.39 -12.23 -6.00
N SER A 7 -0.34 -12.92 -5.61
CA SER A 7 -0.32 -14.39 -5.53
C SER A 7 -0.80 -14.93 -4.18
N GLY A 8 -0.83 -14.10 -3.13
CA GLY A 8 -1.08 -14.52 -1.75
C GLY A 8 0.07 -15.31 -1.14
N ALA A 9 1.22 -15.38 -1.80
CA ALA A 9 2.38 -16.09 -1.31
C ALA A 9 3.13 -15.30 -0.24
N LEU A 10 3.64 -15.99 0.79
CA LEU A 10 4.55 -15.39 1.75
C LEU A 10 5.98 -15.54 1.20
N VAL A 11 6.61 -14.41 0.90
CA VAL A 11 7.95 -14.36 0.32
C VAL A 11 8.98 -13.87 1.35
N VAL A 12 10.24 -14.25 1.15
CA VAL A 12 11.35 -13.64 1.87
C VAL A 12 11.72 -12.36 1.11
N ASP A 13 11.36 -11.20 1.65
CA ASP A 13 11.66 -9.92 1.04
C ASP A 13 13.16 -9.60 1.17
N ARG A 14 13.65 -9.51 2.39
CA ARG A 14 15.07 -9.18 2.63
C ARG A 14 15.56 -9.67 3.99
N PHE A 15 16.88 -9.73 4.12
CA PHE A 15 17.57 -9.78 5.42
C PHE A 15 18.02 -8.36 5.77
N LEU A 16 17.80 -7.94 7.02
CA LEU A 16 18.33 -6.66 7.48
C LEU A 16 19.86 -6.65 7.37
N TYR A 17 20.44 -5.53 6.97
CA TYR A 17 21.90 -5.36 6.89
C TYR A 17 22.52 -5.30 8.29
N THR A 18 21.77 -4.82 9.28
CA THR A 18 22.17 -4.84 10.69
C THR A 18 21.86 -6.20 11.32
N SER A 19 22.47 -6.51 12.45
CA SER A 19 22.14 -7.70 13.26
C SER A 19 20.85 -7.54 14.08
N MET A 20 20.13 -6.42 13.90
CA MET A 20 18.92 -6.10 14.65
C MET A 20 17.75 -7.02 14.27
N ARG A 21 16.78 -7.10 15.18
CA ARG A 21 15.51 -7.80 14.96
C ARG A 21 14.38 -6.88 15.36
N TYR A 22 13.24 -6.99 14.68
CA TYR A 22 12.05 -6.22 15.05
C TYR A 22 11.69 -6.44 16.53
N PRO A 23 11.43 -5.37 17.28
CA PRO A 23 11.11 -5.45 18.72
C PRO A 23 9.66 -5.88 19.00
N GLY A 24 8.92 -6.24 17.97
CA GLY A 24 7.55 -6.72 17.98
C GLY A 24 7.22 -7.42 16.67
N TYR A 25 5.95 -7.68 16.41
CA TYR A 25 5.52 -8.26 15.13
C TYR A 25 5.17 -7.15 14.16
N TYR A 26 5.96 -7.06 13.12
CA TYR A 26 5.77 -6.10 12.05
C TYR A 26 4.84 -6.67 10.99
N GLY A 27 3.94 -5.85 10.47
CA GLY A 27 2.99 -6.20 9.44
C GLY A 27 2.28 -4.97 8.91
N PHE A 28 1.16 -5.17 8.26
CA PHE A 28 0.35 -4.08 7.72
C PHE A 28 -1.14 -4.25 8.09
N ILE A 29 -1.89 -3.16 7.97
CA ILE A 29 -3.33 -3.14 8.21
C ILE A 29 -4.03 -3.34 6.87
N PRO A 30 -4.74 -4.47 6.65
CA PRO A 30 -5.42 -4.74 5.39
C PRO A 30 -6.45 -3.64 5.04
N HIS A 31 -6.64 -3.39 3.73
CA HIS A 31 -7.59 -2.42 3.20
C HIS A 31 -7.32 -0.97 3.62
N THR A 32 -6.07 -0.62 3.87
CA THR A 32 -5.58 0.74 4.06
C THR A 32 -4.58 1.11 2.96
N LEU A 33 -4.32 2.40 2.82
CA LEU A 33 -3.30 2.93 1.92
C LEU A 33 -2.69 4.16 2.57
N SER A 34 -1.37 4.15 2.78
CA SER A 34 -0.57 5.29 3.23
C SER A 34 -0.24 6.22 2.06
N ASP A 35 0.39 7.34 2.33
CA ASP A 35 0.68 8.35 1.30
C ASP A 35 1.75 7.88 0.29
N ASP A 36 2.57 6.91 0.66
CA ASP A 36 3.58 6.25 -0.18
C ASP A 36 3.01 5.20 -1.15
N GLY A 37 1.72 4.85 -1.02
CA GLY A 37 1.03 3.87 -1.86
C GLY A 37 1.00 2.45 -1.30
N ASP A 38 1.61 2.21 -0.15
CA ASP A 38 1.55 0.93 0.57
C ASP A 38 0.48 0.91 1.67
N PRO A 39 0.02 -0.24 2.14
CA PRO A 39 -0.85 -0.32 3.31
C PRO A 39 -0.19 0.27 4.55
N CYS A 40 -1.00 0.80 5.48
CA CYS A 40 -0.48 1.31 6.74
C CYS A 40 0.30 0.24 7.51
N ASP A 41 1.54 0.52 7.81
CA ASP A 41 2.43 -0.34 8.58
C ASP A 41 2.02 -0.40 10.06
N VAL A 42 2.18 -1.56 10.67
CA VAL A 42 1.90 -1.77 12.10
C VAL A 42 2.96 -2.61 12.76
N ILE A 43 3.40 -2.19 13.96
CA ILE A 43 4.15 -3.03 14.88
C ILE A 43 3.27 -3.42 16.06
N VAL A 44 3.13 -4.71 16.29
CA VAL A 44 2.37 -5.24 17.43
C VAL A 44 3.34 -5.54 18.56
N ALA A 45 3.21 -4.80 19.65
CA ALA A 45 3.97 -5.00 20.88
C ALA A 45 3.48 -6.28 21.59
N ASN A 46 4.08 -7.41 21.23
CA ASN A 46 3.76 -8.73 21.78
C ASN A 46 5.03 -9.58 21.87
N THR A 47 5.11 -10.45 22.88
CA THR A 47 6.28 -11.31 23.13
C THR A 47 6.06 -12.76 22.74
N ARG A 48 4.83 -13.19 22.42
CA ARG A 48 4.53 -14.56 22.02
C ARG A 48 4.79 -14.74 20.53
N ALA A 49 5.42 -15.86 20.15
CA ALA A 49 5.69 -16.18 18.76
C ALA A 49 4.38 -16.31 17.95
N ILE A 50 4.37 -15.70 16.76
CA ILE A 50 3.26 -15.72 15.80
C ILE A 50 3.84 -16.14 14.45
N ALA A 51 3.16 -17.04 13.77
CA ALA A 51 3.58 -17.46 12.43
C ALA A 51 3.47 -16.28 11.44
N PRO A 52 4.47 -16.06 10.59
CA PRO A 52 4.35 -15.07 9.51
C PRO A 52 3.13 -15.37 8.64
N GLY A 53 2.44 -14.32 8.18
CA GLY A 53 1.20 -14.42 7.41
C GLY A 53 -0.07 -14.59 8.25
N ALA A 54 0.03 -14.78 9.58
CA ALA A 54 -1.14 -14.85 10.44
C ALA A 54 -1.83 -13.49 10.57
N VAL A 55 -3.16 -13.50 10.49
CA VAL A 55 -3.99 -12.32 10.76
C VAL A 55 -4.32 -12.25 12.25
N MET A 56 -4.03 -11.13 12.88
CA MET A 56 -4.25 -10.93 14.30
C MET A 56 -5.19 -9.75 14.57
N ASN A 57 -6.18 -9.97 15.42
CA ASN A 57 -7.04 -8.88 15.88
C ASN A 57 -6.31 -8.08 16.97
N CYS A 58 -6.05 -6.82 16.68
CA CYS A 58 -5.27 -5.92 17.54
C CYS A 58 -6.06 -4.69 17.95
N ARG A 59 -5.59 -4.02 18.99
CA ARG A 59 -6.06 -2.71 19.43
C ARG A 59 -4.92 -1.70 19.28
N VAL A 60 -5.20 -0.63 18.56
CA VAL A 60 -4.26 0.46 18.31
C VAL A 60 -4.06 1.27 19.58
N VAL A 61 -2.81 1.54 19.92
CA VAL A 61 -2.41 2.26 21.14
C VAL A 61 -1.54 3.49 20.86
N GLY A 62 -1.03 3.67 19.65
CA GLY A 62 -0.25 4.86 19.29
C GLY A 62 0.33 4.74 17.89
N VAL A 63 1.18 5.69 17.55
CA VAL A 63 1.93 5.75 16.30
C VAL A 63 3.32 6.33 16.53
N LEU A 64 4.32 5.79 15.87
CA LEU A 64 5.65 6.39 15.75
C LEU A 64 5.74 7.09 14.40
N LEU A 65 5.89 8.41 14.44
CA LEU A 65 6.04 9.24 13.26
C LEU A 65 7.52 9.39 12.93
N MET A 66 7.88 9.11 11.70
CA MET A 66 9.25 9.09 11.22
C MET A 66 9.33 9.78 9.84
N GLU A 67 10.56 10.03 9.42
CA GLU A 67 10.92 10.48 8.08
C GLU A 67 12.08 9.62 7.58
N ASP A 68 12.07 9.27 6.31
CA ASP A 68 13.17 8.61 5.63
C ASP A 68 13.43 9.24 4.26
N GLU A 69 14.25 8.61 3.42
CA GLU A 69 14.59 9.12 2.09
C GLU A 69 13.39 9.22 1.13
N ALA A 70 12.28 8.53 1.41
CA ALA A 70 11.05 8.58 0.62
C ALA A 70 10.05 9.63 1.14
N GLY A 71 10.24 10.14 2.35
CA GLY A 71 9.40 11.15 2.97
C GLY A 71 8.86 10.76 4.34
N GLN A 72 7.64 11.20 4.64
CA GLN A 72 6.97 10.85 5.90
C GLN A 72 6.60 9.37 5.91
N ASP A 73 6.89 8.74 7.04
CA ASP A 73 6.62 7.33 7.31
C ASP A 73 6.04 7.20 8.72
N GLU A 74 4.96 6.48 8.85
CA GLU A 74 4.31 6.25 10.13
C GLU A 74 4.19 4.77 10.46
N LYS A 75 4.58 4.39 11.67
CA LYS A 75 4.43 3.01 12.17
C LYS A 75 3.35 2.97 13.25
N ILE A 76 2.19 2.46 12.90
CA ILE A 76 1.12 2.24 13.87
C ILE A 76 1.61 1.27 14.93
N VAL A 77 1.30 1.56 16.20
CA VAL A 77 1.64 0.68 17.32
C VAL A 77 0.37 0.10 17.90
N ALA A 78 0.34 -1.22 18.01
CA ALA A 78 -0.82 -1.96 18.48
C ALA A 78 -0.45 -3.03 19.51
N VAL A 79 -1.46 -3.53 20.20
CA VAL A 79 -1.37 -4.67 21.12
C VAL A 79 -2.45 -5.70 20.76
N PRO A 80 -2.26 -6.98 21.08
CA PRO A 80 -3.31 -7.99 20.91
C PRO A 80 -4.62 -7.57 21.60
N ASN A 81 -5.74 -7.86 20.95
CA ASN A 81 -7.06 -7.60 21.52
C ASN A 81 -7.33 -8.48 22.75
N SER A 82 -8.17 -8.00 23.66
CA SER A 82 -8.57 -8.69 24.90
C SER A 82 -9.15 -10.09 24.68
N LYS A 83 -9.73 -10.37 23.50
CA LYS A 83 -10.19 -11.72 23.13
C LYS A 83 -9.04 -12.72 22.96
N LEU A 84 -7.83 -12.23 22.61
CA LEU A 84 -6.64 -13.07 22.43
C LEU A 84 -5.86 -13.24 23.74
N THR A 85 -5.80 -12.18 24.54
CA THR A 85 -5.11 -12.18 25.83
C THR A 85 -5.51 -10.97 26.67
N SER A 86 -5.60 -11.14 27.99
CA SER A 86 -5.83 -10.05 28.94
C SER A 86 -4.55 -9.28 29.31
N ASN A 87 -3.37 -9.74 28.88
CA ASN A 87 -2.08 -9.17 29.29
C ASN A 87 -1.92 -7.69 28.95
N TYR A 88 -2.68 -7.19 27.98
CA TYR A 88 -2.59 -5.80 27.50
C TYR A 88 -3.87 -4.99 27.81
N ASP A 89 -4.77 -5.51 28.65
CA ASP A 89 -6.04 -4.82 28.92
C ASP A 89 -5.87 -3.47 29.62
N SER A 90 -4.79 -3.30 30.39
CA SER A 90 -4.44 -2.01 31.01
C SER A 90 -3.81 -1.01 30.06
N VAL A 91 -3.28 -1.45 28.90
CA VAL A 91 -2.62 -0.57 27.92
C VAL A 91 -3.68 0.17 27.11
N ARG A 92 -3.85 1.46 27.32
CA ARG A 92 -4.82 2.32 26.62
C ARG A 92 -4.16 3.18 25.57
N ASP A 93 -2.92 3.59 25.84
CA ASP A 93 -2.11 4.42 24.98
C ASP A 93 -0.67 3.88 24.92
N TYR A 94 0.13 4.37 23.98
CA TYR A 94 1.52 3.91 23.83
C TYR A 94 2.34 4.10 25.11
N THR A 95 2.06 5.15 25.89
CA THR A 95 2.74 5.44 27.16
C THR A 95 2.60 4.33 28.20
N ASP A 96 1.55 3.53 28.11
CA ASP A 96 1.29 2.41 29.01
C ASP A 96 2.15 1.16 28.67
N LEU A 97 2.81 1.13 27.52
CA LEU A 97 3.70 0.03 27.12
C LEU A 97 4.99 -0.06 27.94
N GLY A 98 5.26 0.99 28.73
CA GLY A 98 6.48 1.11 29.52
C GLY A 98 7.67 1.59 28.69
N LEU A 99 8.48 2.44 29.35
CA LEU A 99 9.58 3.18 28.74
C LEU A 99 10.58 2.30 27.96
N GLN A 100 10.87 1.11 28.49
CA GLN A 100 11.84 0.21 27.85
C GLN A 100 11.33 -0.35 26.52
N THR A 101 10.01 -0.60 26.39
CA THR A 101 9.40 -1.05 25.13
C THR A 101 9.44 0.06 24.11
N LEU A 102 9.07 1.28 24.50
CA LEU A 102 9.11 2.46 23.62
C LEU A 102 10.51 2.71 23.07
N LYS A 103 11.51 2.73 23.97
CA LYS A 103 12.90 2.91 23.58
C LYS A 103 13.43 1.84 22.64
N LYS A 104 13.00 0.58 22.79
CA LYS A 104 13.39 -0.49 21.86
C LYS A 104 12.78 -0.28 20.47
N ILE A 105 11.52 0.14 20.40
CA ILE A 105 10.85 0.42 19.11
C ILE A 105 11.51 1.62 18.43
N GLU A 106 11.68 2.71 19.14
CA GLU A 106 12.34 3.93 18.66
C GLU A 106 13.75 3.64 18.14
N HIS A 107 14.62 3.06 18.98
CA HIS A 107 15.98 2.69 18.64
C HIS A 107 16.04 1.74 17.43
N PHE A 108 15.14 0.78 17.32
CA PHE A 108 15.10 -0.11 16.17
C PHE A 108 14.87 0.67 14.88
N PHE A 109 13.86 1.51 14.82
CA PHE A 109 13.53 2.27 13.62
C PHE A 109 14.56 3.35 13.30
N GLU A 110 15.27 3.90 14.29
CA GLU A 110 16.38 4.83 14.06
C GLU A 110 17.58 4.17 13.40
N HIS A 111 17.81 2.86 13.63
CA HIS A 111 19.09 2.22 13.31
C HIS A 111 19.00 1.01 12.39
N TYR A 112 17.82 0.51 12.04
CA TYR A 112 17.72 -0.73 11.25
C TYR A 112 18.23 -0.60 9.81
N LYS A 113 18.31 0.63 9.27
CA LYS A 113 18.86 0.94 7.95
C LYS A 113 20.32 1.47 7.98
N ASP A 114 20.99 1.57 9.13
CA ASP A 114 22.31 2.22 9.26
C ASP A 114 23.38 1.66 8.34
N LEU A 115 23.30 0.38 7.97
CA LEU A 115 24.28 -0.26 7.08
C LEU A 115 23.82 -0.31 5.62
N GLU A 116 22.63 0.23 5.30
CA GLU A 116 22.13 0.30 3.93
C GLU A 116 22.66 1.56 3.23
N PRO A 117 23.29 1.43 2.04
CA PRO A 117 23.81 2.59 1.33
C PRO A 117 22.73 3.61 0.97
N ASN A 118 22.96 4.88 1.26
CA ASN A 118 22.06 6.01 0.96
C ASN A 118 20.67 5.93 1.62
N LYS A 119 20.53 5.13 2.68
CA LYS A 119 19.34 5.06 3.49
C LYS A 119 19.55 5.80 4.80
N TRP A 120 18.49 6.42 5.30
CA TRP A 120 18.48 7.05 6.62
C TRP A 120 17.06 7.01 7.19
N VAL A 121 16.94 7.10 8.48
CA VAL A 121 15.68 7.26 9.18
C VAL A 121 15.85 8.28 10.29
N LYS A 122 14.82 9.08 10.50
CA LYS A 122 14.72 10.02 11.61
C LYS A 122 13.39 9.83 12.31
N VAL A 123 13.41 9.43 13.55
CA VAL A 123 12.22 9.43 14.40
C VAL A 123 11.89 10.89 14.74
N VAL A 124 10.64 11.29 14.49
CA VAL A 124 10.14 12.65 14.73
C VAL A 124 9.51 12.74 16.11
N ARG A 125 8.51 11.90 16.38
CA ARG A 125 7.80 11.86 17.64
C ARG A 125 6.85 10.68 17.76
N TRP A 126 6.39 10.45 18.94
CA TRP A 126 5.23 9.60 19.21
C TRP A 126 3.93 10.38 19.06
N GLY A 127 2.89 9.70 18.60
CA GLY A 127 1.50 10.13 18.60
C GLY A 127 0.63 9.17 19.42
N ASP A 128 -0.47 9.67 19.95
CA ASP A 128 -1.39 8.91 20.79
C ASP A 128 -2.30 7.97 19.99
N SER A 129 -3.11 7.20 20.69
CA SER A 129 -4.05 6.25 20.06
C SER A 129 -5.13 6.94 19.22
N ALA A 130 -5.47 8.20 19.50
CA ALA A 130 -6.45 8.96 18.71
C ALA A 130 -5.84 9.40 17.37
N GLU A 131 -4.60 9.87 17.37
CA GLU A 131 -3.85 10.21 16.15
C GLU A 131 -3.64 8.97 15.28
N ALA A 132 -3.21 7.87 15.84
CA ALA A 132 -3.05 6.60 15.13
C ALA A 132 -4.35 6.13 14.44
N LYS A 133 -5.48 6.20 15.15
CA LYS A 133 -6.80 5.85 14.59
C LYS A 133 -7.18 6.77 13.44
N LYS A 134 -6.89 8.08 13.55
CA LYS A 134 -7.14 9.05 12.48
C LYS A 134 -6.37 8.70 11.22
N LEU A 135 -5.08 8.36 11.33
CA LEU A 135 -4.25 7.94 10.20
C LEU A 135 -4.80 6.66 9.54
N ILE A 136 -5.20 5.67 10.31
CA ILE A 136 -5.82 4.45 9.78
C ILE A 136 -7.12 4.76 9.03
N LEU A 137 -7.99 5.62 9.58
CA LEU A 137 -9.24 6.00 8.92
C LEU A 137 -8.97 6.73 7.60
N GLN A 138 -7.99 7.62 7.55
CA GLN A 138 -7.53 8.26 6.31
C GLN A 138 -7.01 7.23 5.31
N GLY A 139 -6.22 6.26 5.76
CA GLY A 139 -5.74 5.15 4.94
C GLY A 139 -6.87 4.29 4.37
N ILE A 140 -7.92 4.02 5.14
CA ILE A 140 -9.12 3.32 4.68
C ILE A 140 -9.83 4.11 3.56
N GLU A 141 -10.00 5.41 3.73
CA GLU A 141 -10.66 6.25 2.71
C GLU A 141 -9.81 6.34 1.43
N ARG A 142 -8.48 6.47 1.54
CA ARG A 142 -7.57 6.41 0.38
C ARG A 142 -7.69 5.08 -0.37
N ALA A 143 -7.69 3.96 0.35
CA ALA A 143 -7.83 2.64 -0.26
C ALA A 143 -9.18 2.44 -0.96
N LYS A 144 -10.28 2.92 -0.37
CA LYS A 144 -11.61 2.89 -1.00
C LYS A 144 -11.63 3.70 -2.30
N LYS A 145 -11.08 4.92 -2.26
CA LYS A 145 -11.01 5.78 -3.44
C LYS A 145 -10.18 5.14 -4.54
N ALA A 146 -8.97 4.67 -4.24
CA ALA A 146 -8.09 4.02 -5.20
C ALA A 146 -8.78 2.81 -5.87
N LYS A 147 -9.52 2.00 -5.08
CA LYS A 147 -10.28 0.88 -5.63
C LYS A 147 -11.43 1.33 -6.54
N ALA A 148 -12.14 2.39 -6.19
CA ALA A 148 -13.22 2.93 -7.02
C ALA A 148 -12.67 3.49 -8.35
N ASP A 149 -11.56 4.22 -8.30
CA ASP A 149 -10.88 4.78 -9.47
C ASP A 149 -10.37 3.66 -10.40
N ALA A 150 -9.83 2.58 -9.85
CA ALA A 150 -9.39 1.42 -10.62
C ALA A 150 -10.55 0.70 -11.32
N VAL A 151 -11.70 0.54 -10.66
CA VAL A 151 -12.91 -0.03 -11.27
C VAL A 151 -13.42 0.86 -12.39
N ALA A 152 -13.50 2.17 -12.18
CA ALA A 152 -13.94 3.12 -13.20
C ALA A 152 -13.02 3.10 -14.43
N ALA A 153 -11.71 3.04 -14.24
CA ALA A 153 -10.73 2.93 -15.32
C ALA A 153 -10.87 1.61 -16.10
N ALA A 154 -11.14 0.50 -15.42
CA ALA A 154 -11.37 -0.79 -16.06
C ALA A 154 -12.66 -0.81 -16.88
N ASP A 155 -13.73 -0.20 -16.39
CA ASP A 155 -15.00 -0.07 -17.11
C ASP A 155 -14.87 0.83 -18.36
N GLU A 156 -14.06 1.88 -18.29
CA GLU A 156 -13.77 2.75 -19.42
C GLU A 156 -12.94 2.04 -20.50
N ALA A 157 -11.95 1.26 -20.08
CA ALA A 157 -11.12 0.46 -20.98
C ALA A 157 -11.89 -0.69 -21.66
N ALA A 158 -12.95 -1.19 -21.03
CA ALA A 158 -13.82 -2.24 -21.55
C ALA A 158 -14.87 -1.73 -22.54
N LYS A 159 -15.06 -0.41 -22.71
CA LYS A 159 -15.97 0.15 -23.71
C LYS A 159 -15.45 -0.14 -25.12
N PRO A 160 -16.30 -0.72 -26.01
CA PRO A 160 -15.89 -0.96 -27.38
C PRO A 160 -15.53 0.36 -28.08
N ALA A 161 -14.41 0.37 -28.79
CA ALA A 161 -14.00 1.51 -29.59
C ALA A 161 -15.13 1.92 -30.55
N PRO A 162 -15.40 3.22 -30.75
CA PRO A 162 -16.41 3.66 -31.70
C PRO A 162 -16.08 3.08 -33.10
N ALA A 163 -17.09 2.41 -33.69
CA ALA A 163 -16.95 1.80 -35.00
C ALA A 163 -16.40 2.83 -36.00
N PRO A 164 -15.44 2.47 -36.86
CA PRO A 164 -14.89 3.39 -37.85
C PRO A 164 -16.02 3.88 -38.75
N LYS A 165 -16.21 5.20 -38.85
CA LYS A 165 -17.15 5.82 -39.78
C LYS A 165 -16.87 5.27 -41.17
N ALA A 166 -17.86 4.59 -41.76
CA ALA A 166 -17.78 4.07 -43.13
C ALA A 166 -17.33 5.20 -44.07
N ALA A 167 -16.17 5.02 -44.67
CA ALA A 167 -15.68 5.91 -45.71
C ALA A 167 -16.65 5.85 -46.90
N ALA A 168 -17.22 6.99 -47.29
CA ALA A 168 -18.09 7.11 -48.43
C ALA A 168 -17.36 6.61 -49.67
N LYS A 169 -17.95 5.63 -50.39
CA LYS A 169 -17.46 5.14 -51.69
C LYS A 169 -17.40 6.31 -52.66
N PRO A 170 -16.30 6.51 -53.40
CA PRO A 170 -16.29 7.48 -54.51
C PRO A 170 -17.19 6.99 -55.63
N ALA A 171 -18.04 7.88 -56.14
CA ALA A 171 -18.96 7.61 -57.24
C ALA A 171 -18.18 7.20 -58.52
N ALA A 172 -18.55 6.08 -59.10
CA ALA A 172 -18.01 5.58 -60.35
C ALA A 172 -18.35 6.54 -61.50
N LYS A 173 -17.33 7.10 -62.15
CA LYS A 173 -17.48 7.82 -63.44
C LYS A 173 -17.90 6.87 -64.52
N ALA A 174 -19.03 7.19 -65.21
CA ALA A 174 -19.51 6.49 -66.39
C ALA A 174 -18.47 6.53 -67.54
N PRO A 175 -18.34 5.46 -68.36
CA PRO A 175 -17.41 5.47 -69.54
C PRO A 175 -17.98 6.27 -70.67
N ALA A 176 -17.11 7.16 -71.25
CA ALA A 176 -17.42 7.93 -72.46
C ALA A 176 -17.54 7.03 -73.67
N ALA A 177 -18.63 7.19 -74.42
CA ALA A 177 -18.89 6.51 -75.68
C ALA A 177 -17.84 6.95 -76.77
N LYS A 178 -17.13 5.99 -77.39
CA LYS A 178 -16.29 6.20 -78.55
C LYS A 178 -17.15 6.17 -79.82
N ALA A 179 -17.27 7.30 -80.48
CA ALA A 179 -17.82 7.39 -81.85
C ALA A 179 -16.86 6.74 -82.88
N LYS A 180 -17.41 5.85 -83.72
CA LYS A 180 -16.75 5.29 -84.92
C LYS A 180 -16.82 6.32 -85.98
N VAL A 181 -15.70 6.72 -86.54
CA VAL A 181 -15.64 7.37 -87.83
C VAL A 181 -15.11 6.38 -88.88
N ALA A 182 -15.93 6.11 -89.92
CA ALA A 182 -15.56 5.35 -91.08
C ALA A 182 -14.85 6.29 -92.07
N GLY A 183 -13.71 5.90 -92.57
CA GLY A 183 -12.99 6.56 -93.67
C GLY A 183 -12.52 5.55 -94.67
N LYS A 184 -13.05 5.70 -95.90
CA LYS A 184 -12.69 5.00 -97.12
C LYS A 184 -11.26 5.31 -97.58
N LYS A 185 -10.56 4.44 -98.06
CA LYS A 185 -9.90 3.98 -99.30
C LYS A 185 -8.72 3.08 -98.93
#